data_d9fc96329e5929869aee04d1c2b6f378
#
_entry.id   d9fc96329e5929869aee04d1c2b6f378
#
_cell.length_a   1.000
_cell.length_b   1.000
_cell.length_c   1.000
_cell.angle_alpha   90.00
_cell.angle_beta   90.00
_cell.angle_gamma   90.00
#
_symmetry.space_group_name_H-M   'P 1'
#
loop_
_entity.id
_entity.type
_entity.pdbx_description
1 polymer ?
#
loop_
_entity_poly.entity_id
_entity_poly.type
_entity_poly.pdbx_seq_one_letter_code
_entity_poly.pdbx_strand_id
1 'polypeptide(L)'
;MGDKYDSPIEDIFESCQEERYQAFLLLGHKGCGKSTELNRLSAALVSKGYPVKTIVCSMDLDMFNIVYSDLFILMGEALLEIAKDCGCTVSKKILDAIRHFWDKRTKTLVLSREENTDIEAGASAETPGIFQVLNVFAKIKADLKLNEETRKEYRKEISIRSSEWMELLRNLSEEIVDKTGGKAPVIIFEDLDKLNPEDAWNVFYNYAAILSGMPFPVIYTFPIGLSYDARFAAMEGYFTTKTLPMIKIETIEGQPYADGIDIIRQIVAKRADLQLFEENVLDCLIQYSGGSLRDLFHMINSAAKRAERRNSGSIAPEDAERALEEMKTSLTRRIEPVSYTH
;
A
#
# COMPACT_ATOMS: atom_id res chain seq x y z
N MET A 1 3.12 32.75 13.88
CA MET A 1 3.96 31.97 12.95
C MET A 1 3.66 30.52 13.29
N GLY A 2 2.77 29.88 12.52
CA GLY A 2 2.40 28.49 12.75
C GLY A 2 3.54 27.61 12.29
N ASP A 3 3.96 26.68 13.14
CA ASP A 3 4.81 25.59 12.76
C ASP A 3 4.16 24.87 11.57
N LYS A 4 4.71 25.03 10.37
CA LYS A 4 4.45 24.11 9.28
C LYS A 4 4.94 22.77 9.80
N TYR A 5 4.02 21.92 10.22
CA TYR A 5 4.30 20.51 10.39
C TYR A 5 4.77 20.03 9.02
N ASP A 6 6.06 19.74 8.90
CA ASP A 6 6.61 19.07 7.74
C ASP A 6 5.82 17.77 7.56
N SER A 7 5.03 17.72 6.52
CA SER A 7 4.21 16.53 6.26
C SER A 7 5.17 15.38 5.97
N PRO A 8 5.06 14.22 6.66
CA PRO A 8 5.91 13.07 6.36
C PRO A 8 5.85 12.65 4.88
N ILE A 9 4.80 13.04 4.19
CA ILE A 9 4.61 12.83 2.75
C ILE A 9 5.41 13.84 1.92
N GLU A 10 5.58 15.08 2.39
CA GLU A 10 6.44 16.08 1.74
C GLU A 10 7.91 15.67 1.80
N ASP A 11 8.36 15.14 2.95
CA ASP A 11 9.71 14.59 3.07
C ASP A 11 9.96 13.43 2.10
N ILE A 12 8.99 12.51 1.96
CA ILE A 12 9.09 11.41 0.98
C ILE A 12 9.14 11.97 -0.44
N PHE A 13 8.28 12.96 -0.75
CA PHE A 13 8.25 13.61 -2.05
C PHE A 13 9.59 14.24 -2.41
N GLU A 14 10.20 14.99 -1.48
CA GLU A 14 11.50 15.62 -1.67
C GLU A 14 12.60 14.57 -1.86
N SER A 15 12.62 13.54 -1.00
CA SER A 15 13.60 12.46 -1.10
C SER A 15 13.51 11.65 -2.40
N CYS A 16 12.31 11.50 -2.99
CA CYS A 16 12.17 10.85 -4.30
C CYS A 16 12.79 11.66 -5.43
N GLN A 17 13.07 12.96 -5.23
CA GLN A 17 13.68 13.83 -6.22
C GLN A 17 15.23 13.88 -6.11
N GLU A 18 15.77 13.31 -5.04
CA GLU A 18 17.20 13.18 -4.85
C GLU A 18 17.76 12.02 -5.69
N GLU A 19 19.05 12.08 -6.03
CA GLU A 19 19.73 11.00 -6.77
C GLU A 19 19.92 9.72 -5.94
N ARG A 20 19.75 9.79 -4.62
CA ARG A 20 19.85 8.64 -3.72
C ARG A 20 18.51 7.98 -3.54
N TYR A 21 18.38 6.81 -4.10
CA TYR A 21 17.18 6.01 -3.94
C TYR A 21 17.05 5.49 -2.51
N GLN A 22 15.88 5.70 -1.93
CA GLN A 22 15.58 5.32 -0.56
C GLN A 22 14.37 4.40 -0.51
N ALA A 23 14.39 3.49 0.46
CA ALA A 23 13.24 2.69 0.82
C ALA A 23 12.59 3.28 2.09
N PHE A 24 11.29 3.50 2.02
CA PHE A 24 10.52 4.11 3.10
C PHE A 24 9.58 3.11 3.74
N LEU A 25 9.48 3.16 5.08
CA LEU A 25 8.39 2.57 5.82
C LEU A 25 7.41 3.66 6.24
N LEU A 26 6.22 3.65 5.67
CA LEU A 26 5.15 4.56 6.06
C LEU A 26 4.27 3.89 7.12
N LEU A 27 4.38 4.39 8.34
CA LEU A 27 3.59 3.98 9.49
C LEU A 27 2.38 4.88 9.67
N GLY A 28 1.40 4.39 10.39
CA GLY A 28 0.22 5.18 10.77
C GLY A 28 -0.91 4.27 11.20
N HIS A 29 -1.73 4.76 12.11
CA HIS A 29 -2.89 4.01 12.58
C HIS A 29 -3.88 3.72 11.46
N LYS A 30 -4.68 2.68 11.62
CA LYS A 30 -5.77 2.37 10.71
C LYS A 30 -6.78 3.53 10.73
N GLY A 31 -7.05 4.12 9.56
CA GLY A 31 -7.98 5.24 9.46
C GLY A 31 -7.35 6.64 9.51
N CYS A 32 -6.02 6.78 9.69
CA CYS A 32 -5.34 8.09 9.66
C CYS A 32 -5.25 8.72 8.26
N GLY A 33 -5.60 7.98 7.19
CA GLY A 33 -5.61 8.52 5.83
C GLY A 33 -4.39 8.13 4.97
N LYS A 34 -3.60 7.10 5.32
CA LYS A 34 -2.41 6.67 4.56
C LYS A 34 -2.66 6.56 3.06
N SER A 35 -3.66 5.80 2.64
CA SER A 35 -3.98 5.64 1.21
C SER A 35 -4.35 6.96 0.52
N THR A 36 -5.02 7.88 1.22
CA THR A 36 -5.34 9.21 0.69
C THR A 36 -4.06 10.03 0.46
N GLU A 37 -3.15 10.01 1.42
CA GLU A 37 -1.88 10.73 1.33
C GLU A 37 -0.92 10.08 0.33
N LEU A 38 -0.89 8.75 0.20
CA LEU A 38 -0.12 8.06 -0.83
C LEU A 38 -0.65 8.35 -2.24
N ASN A 39 -1.97 8.44 -2.42
CA ASN A 39 -2.56 8.86 -3.69
C ASN A 39 -2.21 10.32 -4.02
N ARG A 40 -2.17 11.22 -3.00
CA ARG A 40 -1.74 12.61 -3.18
C ARG A 40 -0.26 12.69 -3.55
N LEU A 41 0.59 11.90 -2.89
CA LEU A 41 2.01 11.78 -3.22
C LEU A 41 2.21 11.30 -4.67
N SER A 42 1.52 10.22 -5.04
CA SER A 42 1.57 9.68 -6.39
C SER A 42 1.19 10.73 -7.43
N ALA A 43 0.07 11.44 -7.23
CA ALA A 43 -0.37 12.51 -8.13
C ALA A 43 0.64 13.67 -8.20
N ALA A 44 1.23 14.06 -7.08
CA ALA A 44 2.25 15.11 -7.03
C ALA A 44 3.53 14.70 -7.79
N LEU A 45 4.02 13.47 -7.60
CA LEU A 45 5.17 12.92 -8.32
C LEU A 45 4.90 12.84 -9.83
N VAL A 46 3.73 12.33 -10.22
CA VAL A 46 3.31 12.25 -11.63
C VAL A 46 3.25 13.65 -12.25
N SER A 47 2.73 14.65 -11.54
CA SER A 47 2.70 16.05 -12.03
C SER A 47 4.09 16.64 -12.29
N LYS A 48 5.11 16.12 -11.60
CA LYS A 48 6.52 16.45 -11.83
C LYS A 48 7.18 15.54 -12.86
N GLY A 49 6.44 14.61 -13.45
CA GLY A 49 6.90 13.69 -14.50
C GLY A 49 7.64 12.46 -13.99
N TYR A 50 7.57 12.14 -12.70
CA TYR A 50 8.04 10.87 -12.16
C TYR A 50 7.06 9.76 -12.52
N PRO A 51 7.52 8.62 -13.05
CA PRO A 51 6.66 7.47 -13.27
C PRO A 51 6.40 6.77 -11.94
N VAL A 52 5.13 6.60 -11.58
CA VAL A 52 4.71 6.02 -10.29
C VAL A 52 3.79 4.84 -10.51
N LYS A 53 4.02 3.76 -9.76
CA LYS A 53 3.10 2.62 -9.70
C LYS A 53 2.74 2.31 -8.26
N THR A 54 1.44 2.29 -7.97
CA THR A 54 0.91 1.81 -6.68
C THR A 54 0.41 0.38 -6.83
N ILE A 55 0.84 -0.48 -5.92
CA ILE A 55 0.47 -1.89 -5.80
C ILE A 55 -0.33 -2.05 -4.51
N VAL A 56 -1.59 -2.47 -4.63
CA VAL A 56 -2.45 -2.76 -3.49
C VAL A 56 -2.33 -4.25 -3.17
N CYS A 57 -1.47 -4.62 -2.24
CA CYS A 57 -1.09 -6.02 -1.96
C CYS A 57 -2.30 -6.91 -1.65
N SER A 58 -3.33 -6.41 -0.96
CA SER A 58 -4.55 -7.18 -0.68
C SER A 58 -5.36 -7.56 -1.92
N MET A 59 -5.15 -6.88 -3.04
CA MET A 59 -5.79 -7.23 -4.33
C MET A 59 -4.99 -8.26 -5.10
N ASP A 60 -3.65 -8.21 -4.99
CA ASP A 60 -2.75 -8.97 -5.84
C ASP A 60 -2.17 -10.23 -5.16
N LEU A 61 -2.14 -10.27 -3.83
CA LEU A 61 -1.50 -11.33 -3.04
C LEU A 61 -2.45 -11.96 -2.01
N ASP A 62 -2.06 -13.15 -1.55
CA ASP A 62 -2.63 -13.79 -0.37
C ASP A 62 -1.98 -13.19 0.89
N MET A 63 -2.69 -12.27 1.56
CA MET A 63 -2.20 -11.54 2.73
C MET A 63 -1.89 -12.40 3.95
N PHE A 64 -2.36 -13.66 3.97
CA PHE A 64 -2.07 -14.61 5.06
C PHE A 64 -0.80 -15.44 4.82
N ASN A 65 -0.19 -15.27 3.66
CA ASN A 65 1.01 -16.04 3.29
C ASN A 65 1.88 -15.22 2.33
N ILE A 66 2.24 -14.01 2.75
CA ILE A 66 3.11 -13.12 1.97
C ILE A 66 4.56 -13.26 2.42
N VAL A 67 5.49 -13.24 1.47
CA VAL A 67 6.93 -13.21 1.72
C VAL A 67 7.61 -12.16 0.82
N TYR A 68 8.87 -11.79 1.14
CA TYR A 68 9.62 -10.75 0.41
C TYR A 68 9.70 -11.00 -1.10
N SER A 69 9.81 -12.27 -1.51
CA SER A 69 9.92 -12.63 -2.92
C SER A 69 8.65 -12.30 -3.73
N ASP A 70 7.49 -12.29 -3.09
CA ASP A 70 6.25 -11.89 -3.76
C ASP A 70 6.30 -10.40 -4.12
N LEU A 71 6.76 -9.55 -3.18
CA LEU A 71 6.96 -8.12 -3.44
C LEU A 71 8.01 -7.90 -4.54
N PHE A 72 9.08 -8.69 -4.51
CA PHE A 72 10.17 -8.62 -5.45
C PHE A 72 9.74 -8.99 -6.88
N ILE A 73 8.82 -9.95 -7.01
CA ILE A 73 8.19 -10.29 -8.30
C ILE A 73 7.29 -9.14 -8.78
N LEU A 74 6.44 -8.59 -7.90
CA LEU A 74 5.54 -7.49 -8.24
C LEU A 74 6.28 -6.22 -8.66
N MET A 75 7.49 -5.97 -8.15
CA MET A 75 8.34 -4.86 -8.62
C MET A 75 8.69 -5.01 -10.10
N GLY A 76 8.98 -6.23 -10.56
CA GLY A 76 9.26 -6.48 -11.96
C GLY A 76 8.06 -6.19 -12.87
N GLU A 77 6.87 -6.63 -12.48
CA GLU A 77 5.63 -6.30 -13.19
C GLU A 77 5.42 -4.78 -13.23
N ALA A 78 5.54 -4.12 -12.07
CA ALA A 78 5.34 -2.68 -11.94
C ALA A 78 6.28 -1.87 -12.84
N LEU A 79 7.56 -2.23 -12.91
CA LEU A 79 8.52 -1.56 -13.80
C LEU A 79 8.18 -1.76 -15.28
N LEU A 80 7.73 -2.94 -15.68
CA LEU A 80 7.30 -3.18 -17.06
C LEU A 80 6.02 -2.39 -17.41
N GLU A 81 5.09 -2.29 -16.49
CA GLU A 81 3.90 -1.45 -16.67
C GLU A 81 4.27 0.03 -16.76
N ILE A 82 5.16 0.52 -15.90
CA ILE A 82 5.71 1.87 -15.97
C ILE A 82 6.39 2.12 -17.32
N ALA A 83 7.25 1.20 -17.77
CA ALA A 83 7.94 1.33 -19.05
C ALA A 83 6.95 1.43 -20.23
N LYS A 84 5.90 0.59 -20.21
CA LYS A 84 4.82 0.64 -21.19
C LYS A 84 4.07 1.98 -21.16
N ASP A 85 3.68 2.44 -19.98
CA ASP A 85 2.86 3.67 -19.81
C ASP A 85 3.65 4.94 -20.17
N CYS A 86 4.98 4.94 -19.94
CA CYS A 86 5.89 6.00 -20.36
C CYS A 86 6.28 5.93 -21.84
N GLY A 87 5.83 4.90 -22.59
CA GLY A 87 6.27 4.67 -23.96
C GLY A 87 7.78 4.39 -24.06
N CYS A 88 8.35 3.76 -23.04
CA CYS A 88 9.74 3.31 -23.06
C CYS A 88 9.87 2.06 -23.95
N THR A 89 10.77 2.10 -24.91
CA THR A 89 11.11 0.92 -25.70
C THR A 89 12.17 0.12 -24.94
N VAL A 90 11.72 -0.81 -24.11
CA VAL A 90 12.62 -1.70 -23.37
C VAL A 90 13.43 -2.54 -24.35
N SER A 91 14.74 -2.61 -24.13
CA SER A 91 15.65 -3.34 -25.02
C SER A 91 15.28 -4.82 -25.09
N LYS A 92 15.42 -5.41 -26.28
CA LYS A 92 15.20 -6.83 -26.50
C LYS A 92 16.00 -7.69 -25.52
N LYS A 93 17.24 -7.28 -25.23
CA LYS A 93 18.14 -7.97 -24.30
C LYS A 93 17.52 -8.13 -22.91
N ILE A 94 16.91 -7.06 -22.37
CA ILE A 94 16.27 -7.09 -21.04
C ILE A 94 14.97 -7.93 -21.08
N LEU A 95 14.15 -7.75 -22.11
CA LEU A 95 12.91 -8.54 -22.25
C LEU A 95 13.19 -10.04 -22.39
N ASP A 96 14.17 -10.40 -23.20
CA ASP A 96 14.59 -11.80 -23.37
C ASP A 96 15.20 -12.35 -22.06
N ALA A 97 15.97 -11.56 -21.32
CA ALA A 97 16.55 -11.97 -20.05
C ALA A 97 15.47 -12.19 -18.98
N ILE A 98 14.49 -11.29 -18.85
CA ILE A 98 13.35 -11.44 -17.93
C ILE A 98 12.53 -12.69 -18.32
N ARG A 99 12.25 -12.86 -19.60
CA ARG A 99 11.56 -14.04 -20.10
C ARG A 99 12.32 -15.32 -19.77
N HIS A 100 13.63 -15.36 -20.05
CA HIS A 100 14.47 -16.52 -19.78
C HIS A 100 14.57 -16.84 -18.27
N PHE A 101 14.53 -15.81 -17.42
CA PHE A 101 14.49 -16.00 -15.98
C PHE A 101 13.27 -16.85 -15.56
N TRP A 102 12.12 -16.62 -16.19
CA TRP A 102 10.87 -17.33 -15.90
C TRP A 102 10.60 -18.56 -16.78
N ASP A 103 11.17 -18.64 -17.98
CA ASP A 103 10.85 -19.65 -19.01
C ASP A 103 11.08 -21.10 -18.58
N LYS A 104 12.09 -21.35 -17.75
CA LYS A 104 12.40 -22.71 -17.27
C LYS A 104 11.25 -23.32 -16.44
N ARG A 105 10.44 -22.48 -15.81
CA ARG A 105 9.34 -22.89 -14.94
C ARG A 105 7.97 -22.77 -15.61
N THR A 106 7.78 -21.70 -16.39
CA THR A 106 6.52 -21.50 -17.12
C THR A 106 6.28 -22.61 -18.14
N LYS A 107 7.31 -23.14 -18.79
CA LYS A 107 7.19 -24.28 -19.71
C LYS A 107 6.76 -25.57 -19.03
N THR A 108 7.25 -25.85 -17.83
CA THR A 108 6.85 -27.04 -17.08
C THR A 108 5.37 -26.95 -16.64
N LEU A 109 4.89 -25.75 -16.34
CA LEU A 109 3.50 -25.51 -15.93
C LEU A 109 2.52 -25.45 -17.11
N VAL A 110 2.98 -24.94 -18.27
CA VAL A 110 2.17 -24.92 -19.51
C VAL A 110 2.03 -26.34 -20.07
N LEU A 111 3.10 -27.12 -20.11
CA LEU A 111 3.05 -28.51 -20.60
C LEU A 111 2.17 -29.42 -19.72
N SER A 112 2.05 -29.16 -18.41
CA SER A 112 1.15 -29.91 -17.54
C SER A 112 -0.32 -29.48 -17.64
N ARG A 113 -0.62 -28.33 -18.26
CA ARG A 113 -1.99 -27.83 -18.50
C ARG A 113 -2.49 -28.00 -19.93
N GLU A 114 -1.59 -28.12 -20.91
CA GLU A 114 -1.96 -28.30 -22.33
C GLU A 114 -2.59 -29.66 -22.63
N GLU A 115 -2.58 -30.61 -21.69
CA GLU A 115 -3.38 -31.85 -21.84
C GLU A 115 -4.89 -31.63 -21.75
N ASN A 116 -5.40 -30.43 -21.42
CA ASN A 116 -6.83 -30.21 -21.18
C ASN A 116 -7.50 -28.99 -21.83
N THR A 117 -6.82 -28.19 -22.65
CA THR A 117 -7.52 -27.11 -23.40
C THR A 117 -6.76 -26.69 -24.65
N ASP A 118 -7.32 -26.99 -25.81
CA ASP A 118 -6.95 -26.42 -27.10
C ASP A 118 -7.27 -24.91 -27.09
N ILE A 119 -6.25 -24.08 -26.79
CA ILE A 119 -6.32 -22.65 -27.09
C ILE A 119 -5.27 -22.39 -28.19
N GLU A 120 -5.78 -22.16 -29.39
CA GLU A 120 -5.00 -21.72 -30.54
C GLU A 120 -4.17 -20.47 -30.20
N ALA A 121 -2.90 -20.67 -29.96
CA ALA A 121 -1.93 -19.59 -29.88
C ALA A 121 -1.42 -19.30 -31.30
N GLY A 122 -2.08 -18.41 -32.01
CA GLY A 122 -1.55 -17.73 -33.17
C GLY A 122 -0.38 -16.84 -32.75
N ALA A 123 0.79 -17.40 -32.53
CA ALA A 123 2.01 -16.67 -32.24
C ALA A 123 2.87 -16.60 -33.50
N SER A 124 2.82 -15.48 -34.21
CA SER A 124 3.87 -15.07 -35.12
C SER A 124 5.18 -14.91 -34.33
N ALA A 125 6.27 -15.53 -34.86
CA ALA A 125 7.60 -15.58 -34.25
C ALA A 125 8.34 -14.24 -34.33
N GLU A 126 7.69 -13.15 -33.96
CA GLU A 126 8.30 -11.83 -33.83
C GLU A 126 8.56 -11.54 -32.34
N THR A 127 9.75 -11.02 -32.08
CA THR A 127 10.32 -10.50 -30.82
C THR A 127 9.31 -10.39 -29.68
N PRO A 128 9.55 -10.97 -28.47
CA PRO A 128 8.65 -10.80 -27.36
C PRO A 128 8.56 -9.32 -27.00
N GLY A 129 7.49 -8.67 -27.43
CA GLY A 129 7.19 -7.32 -27.02
C GLY A 129 6.92 -7.28 -25.52
N ILE A 130 7.00 -6.10 -24.92
CA ILE A 130 6.70 -5.87 -23.49
C ILE A 130 5.36 -6.51 -23.06
N PHE A 131 4.37 -6.55 -23.93
CA PHE A 131 3.06 -7.18 -23.68
C PHE A 131 3.15 -8.69 -23.43
N GLN A 132 4.04 -9.41 -24.13
CA GLN A 132 4.22 -10.85 -23.92
C GLN A 132 4.82 -11.11 -22.53
N VAL A 133 5.79 -10.29 -22.12
CA VAL A 133 6.40 -10.40 -20.80
C VAL A 133 5.38 -10.03 -19.71
N LEU A 134 4.57 -8.98 -19.89
CA LEU A 134 3.48 -8.64 -18.98
C LEU A 134 2.45 -9.76 -18.86
N ASN A 135 2.11 -10.48 -19.91
CA ASN A 135 1.24 -11.65 -19.85
C ASN A 135 1.83 -12.78 -18.99
N VAL A 136 3.15 -12.97 -18.99
CA VAL A 136 3.82 -13.91 -18.09
C VAL A 136 3.63 -13.46 -16.63
N PHE A 137 3.82 -12.18 -16.33
CA PHE A 137 3.60 -11.65 -14.97
C PHE A 137 2.14 -11.76 -14.52
N ALA A 138 1.17 -11.51 -15.40
CA ALA A 138 -0.24 -11.68 -15.08
C ALA A 138 -0.56 -13.12 -14.65
N LYS A 139 0.06 -14.13 -15.32
CA LYS A 139 -0.06 -15.54 -14.91
C LYS A 139 0.62 -15.80 -13.56
N ILE A 140 1.86 -15.32 -13.40
CA ILE A 140 2.60 -15.46 -12.13
C ILE A 140 1.78 -14.86 -10.97
N LYS A 141 1.23 -13.67 -11.13
CA LYS A 141 0.40 -12.99 -10.14
C LYS A 141 -0.85 -13.79 -9.78
N ALA A 142 -1.55 -14.33 -10.77
CA ALA A 142 -2.70 -15.22 -10.53
C ALA A 142 -2.30 -16.47 -9.73
N ASP A 143 -1.16 -17.08 -10.06
CA ASP A 143 -0.64 -18.24 -9.36
C ASP A 143 -0.17 -17.90 -7.93
N LEU A 144 0.47 -16.73 -7.73
CA LEU A 144 0.84 -16.26 -6.38
C LEU A 144 -0.38 -16.13 -5.46
N LYS A 145 -1.53 -15.80 -6.01
CA LYS A 145 -2.77 -15.63 -5.25
C LYS A 145 -3.50 -16.95 -5.02
N LEU A 146 -3.56 -17.82 -6.02
CA LEU A 146 -4.49 -18.94 -6.06
C LEU A 146 -3.85 -20.34 -5.93
N ASN A 147 -2.54 -20.47 -6.23
CA ASN A 147 -1.90 -21.77 -6.34
C ASN A 147 -0.68 -21.88 -5.41
N GLU A 148 -0.84 -22.64 -4.32
CA GLU A 148 0.21 -22.76 -3.30
C GLU A 148 1.47 -23.49 -3.81
N GLU A 149 1.34 -24.53 -4.63
CA GLU A 149 2.50 -25.29 -5.14
C GLU A 149 3.32 -24.43 -6.09
N THR A 150 2.67 -23.81 -7.08
CA THR A 150 3.31 -22.94 -8.05
C THR A 150 3.95 -21.72 -7.38
N ARG A 151 3.27 -21.15 -6.37
CA ARG A 151 3.78 -20.05 -5.55
C ARG A 151 5.10 -20.42 -4.87
N LYS A 152 5.20 -21.61 -4.28
CA LYS A 152 6.44 -22.11 -3.65
C LYS A 152 7.59 -22.21 -4.67
N GLU A 153 7.29 -22.60 -5.90
CA GLU A 153 8.30 -22.67 -6.96
C GLU A 153 8.82 -21.31 -7.38
N TYR A 154 7.94 -20.32 -7.61
CA TYR A 154 8.36 -18.96 -7.93
C TYR A 154 9.20 -18.34 -6.80
N ARG A 155 8.78 -18.50 -5.55
CA ARG A 155 9.53 -18.04 -4.38
C ARG A 155 10.91 -18.66 -4.29
N LYS A 156 11.01 -19.97 -4.55
CA LYS A 156 12.28 -20.68 -4.59
C LYS A 156 13.20 -20.17 -5.68
N GLU A 157 12.68 -19.90 -6.87
CA GLU A 157 13.47 -19.35 -7.99
C GLU A 157 14.04 -17.97 -7.63
N ILE A 158 13.22 -17.08 -7.10
CA ILE A 158 13.67 -15.77 -6.61
C ILE A 158 14.71 -15.91 -5.51
N SER A 159 14.49 -16.81 -4.54
CA SER A 159 15.42 -16.99 -3.44
C SER A 159 16.81 -17.45 -3.89
N ILE A 160 16.86 -18.32 -4.89
CA ILE A 160 18.13 -18.85 -5.44
C ILE A 160 18.82 -17.81 -6.35
N ARG A 161 18.05 -17.02 -7.09
CA ARG A 161 18.57 -16.09 -8.12
C ARG A 161 18.26 -14.63 -7.81
N SER A 162 18.18 -14.29 -6.55
CA SER A 162 17.80 -12.93 -6.09
C SER A 162 18.73 -11.83 -6.66
N SER A 163 20.03 -12.09 -6.73
CA SER A 163 21.00 -11.15 -7.30
C SER A 163 20.80 -10.92 -8.80
N GLU A 164 20.51 -11.97 -9.55
CA GLU A 164 20.22 -11.87 -10.99
C GLU A 164 18.92 -11.08 -11.21
N TRP A 165 17.88 -11.36 -10.41
CA TRP A 165 16.64 -10.62 -10.49
C TRP A 165 16.82 -9.15 -10.13
N MET A 166 17.61 -8.84 -9.10
CA MET A 166 17.95 -7.46 -8.73
C MET A 166 18.66 -6.72 -9.88
N GLU A 167 19.57 -7.39 -10.59
CA GLU A 167 20.25 -6.79 -11.73
C GLU A 167 19.30 -6.53 -12.90
N LEU A 168 18.33 -7.42 -13.15
CA LEU A 168 17.30 -7.19 -14.16
C LEU A 168 16.40 -6.00 -13.81
N LEU A 169 15.99 -5.86 -12.53
CA LEU A 169 15.24 -4.69 -12.07
C LEU A 169 16.06 -3.40 -12.23
N ARG A 170 17.36 -3.44 -11.95
CA ARG A 170 18.27 -2.30 -12.14
C ARG A 170 18.33 -1.88 -13.60
N ASN A 171 18.65 -2.80 -14.48
CA ASN A 171 18.78 -2.53 -15.92
C ASN A 171 17.45 -1.97 -16.49
N LEU A 172 16.31 -2.52 -16.06
CA LEU A 172 15.00 -2.05 -16.50
C LEU A 172 14.70 -0.64 -15.96
N SER A 173 15.05 -0.35 -14.69
CA SER A 173 14.85 0.97 -14.13
C SER A 173 15.75 2.03 -14.79
N GLU A 174 16.98 1.69 -15.16
CA GLU A 174 17.89 2.57 -15.89
C GLU A 174 17.33 2.96 -17.27
N GLU A 175 16.76 2.02 -18.03
CA GLU A 175 16.11 2.35 -19.32
C GLU A 175 14.87 3.26 -19.12
N ILE A 176 14.16 3.13 -18.00
CA ILE A 176 13.06 4.03 -17.67
C ILE A 176 13.60 5.43 -17.33
N VAL A 177 14.66 5.52 -16.51
CA VAL A 177 15.34 6.78 -16.15
C VAL A 177 15.79 7.52 -17.38
N ASP A 178 16.45 6.82 -18.32
CA ASP A 178 16.92 7.42 -19.57
C ASP A 178 15.75 8.00 -20.41
N LYS A 179 14.63 7.26 -20.47
CA LYS A 179 13.45 7.69 -21.21
C LYS A 179 12.72 8.87 -20.55
N THR A 180 12.73 8.95 -19.23
CA THR A 180 12.03 9.98 -18.46
C THR A 180 12.86 11.23 -18.19
N GLY A 181 14.07 11.30 -18.76
CA GLY A 181 14.95 12.46 -18.57
C GLY A 181 15.56 12.54 -17.18
N GLY A 182 15.98 11.41 -16.63
CA GLY A 182 16.64 11.33 -15.32
C GLY A 182 15.70 11.05 -14.13
N LYS A 183 14.40 10.78 -14.38
CA LYS A 183 13.43 10.55 -13.30
C LYS A 183 13.25 9.07 -13.06
N ALA A 184 13.61 8.64 -11.84
CA ALA A 184 13.47 7.25 -11.44
C ALA A 184 12.01 6.83 -11.27
N PRO A 185 11.67 5.56 -11.58
CA PRO A 185 10.37 5.00 -11.23
C PRO A 185 10.19 4.95 -9.71
N VAL A 186 8.98 5.22 -9.24
CA VAL A 186 8.61 5.12 -7.82
C VAL A 186 7.57 4.04 -7.65
N ILE A 187 7.82 3.10 -6.74
CA ILE A 187 6.88 2.01 -6.45
C ILE A 187 6.32 2.18 -5.04
N ILE A 188 5.00 2.11 -4.91
CA ILE A 188 4.29 2.23 -3.64
C ILE A 188 3.57 0.91 -3.37
N PHE A 189 3.86 0.28 -2.22
CA PHE A 189 3.16 -0.90 -1.73
C PHE A 189 2.18 -0.51 -0.63
N GLU A 190 0.89 -0.63 -0.92
CA GLU A 190 -0.18 -0.43 0.05
C GLU A 190 -0.65 -1.75 0.66
N ASP A 191 -1.31 -1.63 1.82
CA ASP A 191 -1.93 -2.71 2.58
C ASP A 191 -0.97 -3.65 3.34
N LEU A 192 0.33 -3.44 3.27
CA LEU A 192 1.30 -4.22 4.05
C LEU A 192 1.23 -3.90 5.56
N ASP A 193 0.63 -2.77 5.94
CA ASP A 193 0.31 -2.44 7.33
C ASP A 193 -0.80 -3.31 7.94
N LYS A 194 -1.42 -4.19 7.14
CA LYS A 194 -2.43 -5.16 7.57
C LYS A 194 -1.85 -6.55 7.85
N LEU A 195 -0.57 -6.75 7.58
CA LEU A 195 0.12 -8.01 7.89
C LEU A 195 0.05 -8.30 9.39
N ASN A 196 -0.05 -9.59 9.72
CA ASN A 196 0.16 -10.00 11.09
C ASN A 196 1.64 -9.77 11.51
N PRO A 197 1.94 -9.68 12.81
CA PRO A 197 3.29 -9.37 13.28
C PRO A 197 4.36 -10.32 12.77
N GLU A 198 4.10 -11.61 12.71
CA GLU A 198 5.07 -12.63 12.30
C GLU A 198 5.42 -12.49 10.81
N ASP A 199 4.42 -12.34 9.95
CA ASP A 199 4.63 -12.15 8.51
C ASP A 199 5.34 -10.81 8.24
N ALA A 200 4.99 -9.74 8.96
CA ALA A 200 5.67 -8.45 8.81
C ALA A 200 7.16 -8.54 9.18
N TRP A 201 7.51 -9.25 10.26
CA TRP A 201 8.91 -9.48 10.61
C TRP A 201 9.62 -10.38 9.60
N ASN A 202 8.97 -11.41 9.12
CA ASN A 202 9.53 -12.28 8.09
C ASN A 202 9.82 -11.53 6.79
N VAL A 203 8.96 -10.61 6.38
CA VAL A 203 9.15 -9.80 5.17
C VAL A 203 10.21 -8.73 5.37
N PHE A 204 10.06 -7.89 6.39
CA PHE A 204 10.83 -6.64 6.51
C PHE A 204 12.10 -6.78 7.33
N TYR A 205 12.08 -7.55 8.42
CA TYR A 205 13.25 -7.69 9.28
C TYR A 205 14.27 -8.66 8.68
N ASN A 206 13.82 -9.85 8.28
CA ASN A 206 14.72 -10.87 7.76
C ASN A 206 15.31 -10.51 6.39
N TYR A 207 14.61 -9.71 5.60
CA TYR A 207 15.02 -9.35 4.25
C TYR A 207 15.16 -7.83 4.05
N ALA A 208 15.42 -7.10 5.13
CA ALA A 208 15.59 -5.65 5.11
C ALA A 208 16.60 -5.18 4.06
N ALA A 209 17.78 -5.82 4.00
CA ALA A 209 18.83 -5.46 3.05
C ALA A 209 18.40 -5.63 1.59
N ILE A 210 17.57 -6.63 1.27
CA ILE A 210 17.06 -6.83 -0.09
C ILE A 210 16.03 -5.76 -0.43
N LEU A 211 15.02 -5.57 0.44
CA LEU A 211 13.92 -4.65 0.19
C LEU A 211 14.34 -3.17 0.19
N SER A 212 15.38 -2.82 0.97
CA SER A 212 15.93 -1.47 0.99
C SER A 212 16.95 -1.20 -0.11
N GLY A 213 17.55 -2.24 -0.70
CA GLY A 213 18.59 -2.13 -1.72
C GLY A 213 18.07 -1.92 -3.15
N MET A 214 16.80 -1.51 -3.32
CA MET A 214 16.21 -1.30 -4.64
C MET A 214 16.89 -0.14 -5.37
N PRO A 215 17.13 -0.26 -6.69
CA PRO A 215 17.76 0.78 -7.50
C PRO A 215 16.75 1.89 -7.92
N PHE A 216 15.72 2.09 -7.13
CA PHE A 216 14.69 3.13 -7.28
C PHE A 216 13.95 3.34 -5.94
N PRO A 217 13.28 4.49 -5.73
CA PRO A 217 12.51 4.74 -4.51
C PRO A 217 11.35 3.76 -4.35
N VAL A 218 11.23 3.18 -3.15
CA VAL A 218 10.11 2.29 -2.80
C VAL A 218 9.50 2.73 -1.47
N ILE A 219 8.18 2.81 -1.43
CA ILE A 219 7.42 3.14 -0.23
C ILE A 219 6.59 1.91 0.15
N TYR A 220 6.78 1.42 1.37
CA TYR A 220 6.02 0.31 1.95
C TYR A 220 5.15 0.83 3.09
N THR A 221 3.87 0.49 3.12
CA THR A 221 3.09 0.65 4.35
C THR A 221 3.51 -0.41 5.37
N PHE A 222 3.61 -0.04 6.66
CA PHE A 222 4.10 -0.94 7.70
C PHE A 222 3.21 -0.87 8.96
N PRO A 223 3.01 -2.01 9.69
CA PRO A 223 2.18 -2.03 10.89
C PRO A 223 2.76 -1.17 12.01
N ILE A 224 2.10 -0.08 12.38
CA ILE A 224 2.59 0.87 13.40
C ILE A 224 2.80 0.21 14.76
N GLY A 225 2.00 -0.79 15.13
CA GLY A 225 2.16 -1.50 16.41
C GLY A 225 3.52 -2.17 16.59
N LEU A 226 4.21 -2.46 15.48
CA LEU A 226 5.53 -3.11 15.51
C LEU A 226 6.68 -2.11 15.72
N SER A 227 6.44 -0.80 15.60
CA SER A 227 7.46 0.21 15.84
C SER A 227 7.93 0.28 17.31
N TYR A 228 7.20 -0.33 18.21
CA TYR A 228 7.56 -0.43 19.63
C TYR A 228 8.35 -1.71 19.97
N ASP A 229 8.56 -2.62 19.01
CA ASP A 229 9.37 -3.83 19.20
C ASP A 229 10.85 -3.51 19.00
N ALA A 230 11.73 -4.13 19.82
CA ALA A 230 13.18 -3.90 19.74
C ALA A 230 13.79 -4.24 18.35
N ARG A 231 13.19 -5.16 17.59
CA ARG A 231 13.59 -5.50 16.23
C ARG A 231 13.44 -4.34 15.27
N PHE A 232 12.52 -3.41 15.55
CA PHE A 232 12.30 -2.25 14.68
C PHE A 232 13.52 -1.34 14.64
N ALA A 233 14.19 -1.12 15.76
CA ALA A 233 15.42 -0.33 15.82
C ALA A 233 16.53 -0.88 14.91
N ALA A 234 16.61 -2.22 14.74
CA ALA A 234 17.57 -2.84 13.82
C ALA A 234 17.26 -2.59 12.33
N MET A 235 16.03 -2.18 12.01
CA MET A 235 15.61 -1.85 10.64
C MET A 235 15.88 -0.38 10.26
N GLU A 236 16.11 0.51 11.23
CA GLU A 236 16.35 1.93 10.98
C GLU A 236 17.59 2.20 10.11
N GLY A 237 18.55 1.28 10.07
CA GLY A 237 19.71 1.35 9.17
C GLY A 237 19.40 1.01 7.71
N TYR A 238 18.25 0.41 7.43
CA TYR A 238 17.83 -0.02 6.10
C TYR A 238 16.73 0.85 5.52
N PHE A 239 15.80 1.33 6.33
CA PHE A 239 14.64 2.06 5.88
C PHE A 239 14.56 3.45 6.51
N THR A 240 14.14 4.41 5.71
CA THR A 240 13.71 5.71 6.24
C THR A 240 12.27 5.60 6.72
N THR A 241 12.06 5.76 8.03
CA THR A 241 10.74 5.61 8.63
C THR A 241 10.01 6.95 8.69
N LYS A 242 8.77 6.97 8.23
CA LYS A 242 7.87 8.12 8.32
C LYS A 242 6.55 7.70 8.95
N THR A 243 6.06 8.48 9.91
CA THR A 243 4.80 8.18 10.60
C THR A 243 3.76 9.22 10.25
N LEU A 244 2.64 8.78 9.67
CA LEU A 244 1.48 9.63 9.44
C LEU A 244 0.60 9.62 10.71
N PRO A 245 0.51 10.73 11.43
CA PRO A 245 -0.29 10.80 12.64
C PRO A 245 -1.79 10.81 12.32
N MET A 246 -2.61 10.52 13.33
CA MET A 246 -4.03 10.87 13.30
C MET A 246 -4.20 12.40 13.36
N ILE A 247 -5.30 12.90 12.84
CA ILE A 247 -5.64 14.31 13.03
C ILE A 247 -5.83 14.56 14.51
N LYS A 248 -5.02 15.43 15.09
CA LYS A 248 -5.07 15.78 16.51
C LYS A 248 -6.35 16.55 16.79
N ILE A 249 -7.21 16.01 17.67
CA ILE A 249 -8.47 16.65 18.08
C ILE A 249 -8.48 17.03 19.55
N GLU A 250 -7.47 16.63 20.30
CA GLU A 250 -7.33 16.86 21.73
C GLU A 250 -5.88 17.19 22.07
N THR A 251 -5.66 18.06 23.04
CA THR A 251 -4.34 18.38 23.58
C THR A 251 -3.88 17.30 24.57
N ILE A 252 -2.63 17.35 25.02
CA ILE A 252 -2.11 16.42 26.05
C ILE A 252 -2.84 16.59 27.37
N GLU A 253 -3.36 17.79 27.66
CA GLU A 253 -4.12 18.11 28.85
C GLU A 253 -5.62 17.73 28.75
N GLY A 254 -6.02 17.06 27.67
CA GLY A 254 -7.40 16.62 27.47
C GLY A 254 -8.35 17.73 27.01
N GLN A 255 -7.84 18.85 26.50
CA GLN A 255 -8.67 19.93 25.97
C GLN A 255 -8.89 19.78 24.46
N PRO A 256 -10.07 20.17 23.94
CA PRO A 256 -10.33 20.15 22.50
C PRO A 256 -9.30 20.97 21.73
N TYR A 257 -8.77 20.38 20.63
CA TYR A 257 -7.84 21.05 19.73
C TYR A 257 -8.61 21.59 18.51
N ALA A 258 -8.94 22.87 18.56
CA ALA A 258 -9.84 23.52 17.62
C ALA A 258 -9.41 23.35 16.14
N ASP A 259 -8.12 23.56 15.83
CA ASP A 259 -7.61 23.47 14.46
C ASP A 259 -7.84 22.09 13.84
N GLY A 260 -7.61 21.03 14.60
CA GLY A 260 -7.81 19.67 14.12
C GLY A 260 -9.29 19.32 13.95
N ILE A 261 -10.15 19.80 14.88
CA ILE A 261 -11.60 19.65 14.77
C ILE A 261 -12.11 20.36 13.51
N ASP A 262 -11.65 21.57 13.23
CA ASP A 262 -12.04 22.35 12.06
C ASP A 262 -11.54 21.69 10.74
N ILE A 263 -10.35 21.11 10.72
CA ILE A 263 -9.88 20.32 9.59
C ILE A 263 -10.83 19.15 9.32
N ILE A 264 -11.25 18.41 10.34
CA ILE A 264 -12.18 17.30 10.20
C ILE A 264 -13.55 17.77 9.70
N ARG A 265 -14.08 18.89 10.24
CA ARG A 265 -15.33 19.50 9.74
C ARG A 265 -15.24 19.83 8.25
N GLN A 266 -14.13 20.42 7.81
CA GLN A 266 -13.90 20.71 6.38
C GLN A 266 -13.84 19.43 5.52
N ILE A 267 -13.27 18.34 6.04
CA ILE A 267 -13.24 17.04 5.35
C ILE A 267 -14.67 16.47 5.23
N VAL A 268 -15.49 16.59 6.27
CA VAL A 268 -16.90 16.16 6.25
C VAL A 268 -17.70 17.02 5.27
N ALA A 269 -17.54 18.36 5.31
CA ALA A 269 -18.22 19.31 4.45
C ALA A 269 -18.00 19.06 2.94
N LYS A 270 -16.88 18.42 2.58
CA LYS A 270 -16.61 18.01 1.18
C LYS A 270 -17.40 16.77 0.72
N ARG A 271 -18.06 16.07 1.65
CA ARG A 271 -18.74 14.79 1.40
C ARG A 271 -20.21 14.78 1.81
N ALA A 272 -20.62 15.66 2.70
CA ALA A 272 -21.98 15.78 3.20
C ALA A 272 -22.30 17.23 3.51
N ASP A 273 -23.58 17.61 3.36
CA ASP A 273 -24.06 18.90 3.82
C ASP A 273 -24.06 18.93 5.36
N LEU A 274 -23.40 19.93 5.93
CA LEU A 274 -23.33 20.08 7.40
C LEU A 274 -24.70 20.39 8.02
N GLN A 275 -25.67 20.88 7.27
CA GLN A 275 -27.04 21.10 7.71
C GLN A 275 -27.82 19.80 8.01
N LEU A 276 -27.27 18.64 7.58
CA LEU A 276 -27.81 17.33 7.93
C LEU A 276 -27.62 16.98 9.42
N PHE A 277 -26.71 17.64 10.10
CA PHE A 277 -26.42 17.39 11.50
C PHE A 277 -27.16 18.42 12.38
N GLU A 278 -27.92 17.95 13.36
CA GLU A 278 -28.45 18.84 14.39
C GLU A 278 -27.31 19.39 15.27
N GLU A 279 -27.64 20.38 16.10
CA GLU A 279 -26.65 21.10 16.93
C GLU A 279 -25.78 20.13 17.75
N ASN A 280 -24.44 20.34 17.72
CA ASN A 280 -23.42 19.56 18.41
C ASN A 280 -23.28 18.09 18.02
N VAL A 281 -24.09 17.55 17.10
CA VAL A 281 -24.03 16.13 16.70
C VAL A 281 -22.72 15.78 16.01
N LEU A 282 -22.32 16.60 15.04
CA LEU A 282 -21.06 16.38 14.33
C LEU A 282 -19.85 16.48 15.26
N ASP A 283 -19.83 17.44 16.16
CA ASP A 283 -18.73 17.64 17.10
C ASP A 283 -18.59 16.47 18.07
N CYS A 284 -19.71 15.95 18.54
CA CYS A 284 -19.76 14.75 19.35
C CYS A 284 -19.13 13.56 18.59
N LEU A 285 -19.52 13.32 17.33
CA LEU A 285 -18.96 12.24 16.51
C LEU A 285 -17.47 12.44 16.24
N ILE A 286 -17.02 13.68 15.99
CA ILE A 286 -15.60 14.01 15.80
C ILE A 286 -14.82 13.67 17.08
N GLN A 287 -15.28 14.10 18.23
CA GLN A 287 -14.62 13.85 19.51
C GLN A 287 -14.47 12.34 19.76
N TYR A 288 -15.52 11.56 19.57
CA TYR A 288 -15.48 10.11 19.78
C TYR A 288 -14.69 9.35 18.72
N SER A 289 -14.40 9.95 17.56
CA SER A 289 -13.57 9.33 16.53
C SER A 289 -12.08 9.25 16.91
N GLY A 290 -11.64 10.02 17.90
CA GLY A 290 -10.22 10.14 18.26
C GLY A 290 -9.34 10.65 17.10
N GLY A 291 -9.93 11.36 16.11
CA GLY A 291 -9.24 11.79 14.90
C GLY A 291 -9.16 10.73 13.80
N SER A 292 -9.74 9.55 14.00
CA SER A 292 -9.86 8.51 12.98
C SER A 292 -10.95 8.86 11.98
N LEU A 293 -10.57 9.24 10.77
CA LEU A 293 -11.53 9.54 9.71
C LEU A 293 -12.40 8.33 9.34
N ARG A 294 -11.82 7.12 9.37
CA ARG A 294 -12.56 5.88 9.10
C ARG A 294 -13.68 5.67 10.10
N ASP A 295 -13.37 5.77 11.38
CA ASP A 295 -14.32 5.54 12.45
C ASP A 295 -15.37 6.64 12.47
N LEU A 296 -14.97 7.90 12.24
CA LEU A 296 -15.88 9.02 12.07
C LEU A 296 -16.91 8.75 10.97
N PHE A 297 -16.46 8.42 9.75
CA PHE A 297 -17.39 8.17 8.63
C PHE A 297 -18.23 6.91 8.85
N HIS A 298 -17.72 5.92 9.58
CA HIS A 298 -18.53 4.77 9.98
C HIS A 298 -19.66 5.17 10.91
N MET A 299 -19.37 6.01 11.93
CA MET A 299 -20.38 6.51 12.84
C MET A 299 -21.38 7.44 12.15
N ILE A 300 -20.94 8.35 11.29
CA ILE A 300 -21.81 9.22 10.48
C ILE A 300 -22.77 8.38 9.64
N ASN A 301 -22.26 7.37 8.92
CA ASN A 301 -23.11 6.50 8.10
C ASN A 301 -24.11 5.68 8.93
N SER A 302 -23.72 5.20 10.11
CA SER A 302 -24.65 4.51 11.03
C SER A 302 -25.74 5.44 11.51
N ALA A 303 -25.39 6.65 11.95
CA ALA A 303 -26.33 7.67 12.42
C ALA A 303 -27.29 8.13 11.30
N ALA A 304 -26.77 8.37 10.11
CA ALA A 304 -27.57 8.75 8.93
C ALA A 304 -28.62 7.68 8.54
N LYS A 305 -28.23 6.39 8.54
CA LYS A 305 -29.17 5.28 8.29
C LYS A 305 -30.30 5.22 9.34
N ARG A 306 -30.03 5.64 10.57
CA ARG A 306 -31.04 5.70 11.64
C ARG A 306 -32.00 6.86 11.45
N ALA A 307 -31.47 8.05 11.13
CA ALA A 307 -32.28 9.20 10.76
C ALA A 307 -33.20 8.89 9.58
N GLU A 308 -32.70 8.23 8.53
CA GLU A 308 -33.49 7.78 7.39
C GLU A 308 -34.62 6.83 7.81
N ARG A 309 -34.36 5.84 8.68
CA ARG A 309 -35.40 4.92 9.19
C ARG A 309 -36.47 5.62 10.03
N ARG A 310 -36.17 6.76 10.65
CA ARG A 310 -37.13 7.62 11.34
C ARG A 310 -37.87 8.56 10.37
N ASN A 311 -37.56 8.54 9.08
CA ASN A 311 -38.01 9.52 8.08
C ASN A 311 -37.65 10.96 8.49
N SER A 312 -36.50 11.16 9.14
CA SER A 312 -35.97 12.47 9.50
C SER A 312 -35.06 13.01 8.41
N GLY A 313 -35.14 14.32 8.14
CA GLY A 313 -34.25 15.03 7.24
C GLY A 313 -32.92 15.41 7.89
N SER A 314 -32.75 15.17 9.20
CA SER A 314 -31.55 15.51 9.98
C SER A 314 -31.10 14.36 10.88
N ILE A 315 -29.82 14.34 11.19
CA ILE A 315 -29.20 13.39 12.15
C ILE A 315 -29.30 14.02 13.53
N ALA A 316 -30.10 13.42 14.39
CA ALA A 316 -30.34 13.89 15.75
C ALA A 316 -29.30 13.32 16.75
N PRO A 317 -29.19 13.88 17.97
CA PRO A 317 -28.29 13.38 19.01
C PRO A 317 -28.50 11.88 19.32
N GLU A 318 -29.74 11.42 19.36
CA GLU A 318 -30.10 10.02 19.62
C GLU A 318 -29.59 9.05 18.55
N ASP A 319 -29.50 9.49 17.29
CA ASP A 319 -28.91 8.70 16.20
C ASP A 319 -27.40 8.55 16.38
N ALA A 320 -26.75 9.63 16.80
CA ALA A 320 -25.32 9.65 17.10
C ALA A 320 -24.99 8.77 18.31
N GLU A 321 -25.74 8.89 19.41
CA GLU A 321 -25.53 8.06 20.62
C GLU A 321 -25.58 6.56 20.30
N ARG A 322 -26.58 6.14 19.53
CA ARG A 322 -26.69 4.74 19.11
C ARG A 322 -25.57 4.29 18.17
N ALA A 323 -25.10 5.18 17.28
CA ALA A 323 -23.94 4.89 16.43
C ALA A 323 -22.66 4.72 17.27
N LEU A 324 -22.51 5.51 18.34
CA LEU A 324 -21.42 5.39 19.30
C LEU A 324 -21.49 4.09 20.11
N GLU A 325 -22.66 3.68 20.55
CA GLU A 325 -22.84 2.39 21.24
C GLU A 325 -22.47 1.20 20.37
N GLU A 326 -22.85 1.22 19.08
CA GLU A 326 -22.45 0.21 18.11
C GLU A 326 -20.94 0.16 17.93
N MET A 327 -20.30 1.33 17.84
CA MET A 327 -18.85 1.43 17.72
C MET A 327 -18.15 0.89 18.97
N LYS A 328 -18.58 1.29 20.16
CA LYS A 328 -18.08 0.77 21.46
C LYS A 328 -18.19 -0.75 21.52
N THR A 329 -19.35 -1.29 21.18
CA THR A 329 -19.58 -2.75 21.16
C THR A 329 -18.65 -3.45 20.18
N SER A 330 -18.44 -2.88 19.00
CA SER A 330 -17.52 -3.43 17.99
C SER A 330 -16.06 -3.43 18.46
N LEU A 331 -15.64 -2.37 19.15
CA LEU A 331 -14.29 -2.24 19.70
C LEU A 331 -14.07 -3.21 20.86
N THR A 332 -15.03 -3.31 21.77
CA THR A 332 -14.94 -4.22 22.93
C THR A 332 -14.83 -5.68 22.53
N ARG A 333 -15.51 -6.10 21.46
CA ARG A 333 -15.41 -7.47 20.93
C ARG A 333 -14.02 -7.79 20.32
N ARG A 334 -13.23 -6.78 19.98
CA ARG A 334 -11.87 -6.93 19.44
C ARG A 334 -10.80 -6.99 20.52
N ILE A 335 -11.13 -6.56 21.74
CA ILE A 335 -10.25 -6.68 22.90
C ILE A 335 -10.53 -8.07 23.47
N GLU A 336 -9.67 -9.05 23.15
CA GLU A 336 -9.73 -10.34 23.82
C GLU A 336 -9.51 -10.13 25.32
N PRO A 337 -10.33 -10.76 26.17
CA PRO A 337 -10.09 -10.71 27.60
C PRO A 337 -8.71 -11.31 27.88
N VAL A 338 -7.78 -10.50 28.39
CA VAL A 338 -6.51 -11.01 28.89
C VAL A 338 -6.87 -11.95 30.03
N SER A 339 -6.77 -13.25 29.78
CA SER A 339 -6.90 -14.25 30.83
C SER A 339 -5.70 -14.10 31.75
N TYR A 340 -5.88 -13.43 32.88
CA TYR A 340 -4.96 -13.52 33.98
C TYR A 340 -5.04 -14.93 34.54
N THR A 341 -4.25 -15.85 33.99
CA THR A 341 -3.90 -17.08 34.67
C THR A 341 -2.85 -16.74 35.72
N HIS A 342 -3.28 -16.71 36.96
CA HIS A 342 -2.42 -16.67 38.14
C HIS A 342 -1.59 -17.96 38.24
#